data_843486bf69d6e93eaf5f375f92ab458f
#
_entry.id   843486bf69d6e93eaf5f375f92ab458f
#
_cell.length_a   1.000
_cell.length_b   1.000
_cell.length_c   1.000
_cell.angle_alpha   90.00
_cell.angle_beta   90.00
_cell.angle_gamma   90.00
#
_symmetry.space_group_name_H-M   'P 1'
#
loop_
_entity.id
_entity.type
_entity.pdbx_description
1 polymer ?
#
loop_
_entity_poly.entity_id
_entity_poly.type
_entity_poly.pdbx_seq_one_letter_code
_entity_poly.pdbx_strand_id
1 'polypeptide(L)'
;MLRGKGRPVCAGIKFDSGEALFLCRAVASGGQLCYNQQGGPEGPAEFQPKGSINMTFAEMPYHRPDLAAMKAEYDAITARLRDAADYETARAAFLDNDTLERHIATQATLASVRHSIDTRDEFYNAEQKFWDAADPELQTCRDAFTAALLASPFRAEFAAEYGELMFTNAEITRKAFSPAIVADMQRENELTQEYEKLLASAQIPFEGGVYTLSQLEPFKTDADDARRLAAWKAEGTWFKQNQPRMDAIYDELVHLRDGMGKKLGYEGYTTLGYYRMQRNCYTKADIEKFRAAVVKYLVPLADRIRRAQAERLGVAYPLSYADEALMFRTGNPRPVGSADDILAMGQKFYDELSPETSAFFRTMMDGKLLDVLSTPGKASGGYCTSLPDYNVPFIFANFNGTQGDVEVVTHEAGHAFAAWMNRDRVPMQYTWPTMEACECHSMSMEFFAWPWAEGFFGADAAKFRYSHLAGALTFIPYGTAVDHFQHIAYEKPDLTPAQRHAEWKRLLGIYMPWLRLDGDIPFYGDGESWQQKHHIYSSPFYYIDYCLAQTVSLEFWAMIQQDRQNAWDHYMAYTRQGGTKVFTELLKNAGLESPFEENCLRTVCEAAGNWLDNFDLSALH
;
A
#
# COMPACT_ATOMS: atom_id res chain seq x y z
N MET A 1 -13.79 -44.01 25.70
CA MET A 1 -14.64 -43.63 24.55
C MET A 1 -15.24 -42.29 24.86
N LEU A 2 -14.83 -41.28 24.14
CA LEU A 2 -15.57 -40.15 23.57
C LEU A 2 -14.53 -39.13 23.07
N ARG A 3 -14.46 -39.05 21.76
CA ARG A 3 -13.60 -38.11 21.00
C ARG A 3 -14.27 -36.74 21.03
N GLY A 4 -13.64 -35.73 21.63
CA GLY A 4 -13.94 -34.32 21.43
C GLY A 4 -13.06 -33.78 20.31
N LYS A 5 -13.68 -33.42 19.18
CA LYS A 5 -13.02 -32.72 18.10
C LYS A 5 -12.85 -31.25 18.51
N GLY A 6 -11.61 -30.84 18.78
CA GLY A 6 -11.25 -29.42 18.83
C GLY A 6 -11.33 -28.82 17.44
N ARG A 7 -12.09 -27.74 17.29
CA ARG A 7 -12.07 -26.87 16.11
C ARG A 7 -10.80 -26.02 16.14
N PRO A 8 -10.12 -25.79 15.02
CA PRO A 8 -9.04 -24.84 14.98
C PRO A 8 -9.60 -23.41 15.13
N VAL A 9 -9.08 -22.69 16.10
CA VAL A 9 -9.34 -21.26 16.28
C VAL A 9 -8.44 -20.52 15.28
N CYS A 10 -9.03 -19.90 14.28
CA CYS A 10 -8.29 -19.03 13.35
C CYS A 10 -7.92 -17.72 14.05
N ALA A 11 -6.66 -17.37 14.00
CA ALA A 11 -6.09 -16.16 14.59
C ALA A 11 -6.16 -14.99 13.59
N GLY A 12 -6.50 -13.82 14.08
CA GLY A 12 -6.64 -12.59 13.30
C GLY A 12 -5.29 -11.93 13.00
N ILE A 13 -5.16 -11.40 11.79
CA ILE A 13 -4.01 -10.62 11.32
C ILE A 13 -4.47 -9.17 11.13
N LYS A 14 -3.71 -8.21 11.66
CA LYS A 14 -3.79 -6.82 11.21
C LYS A 14 -3.12 -6.73 9.85
N PHE A 15 -3.85 -6.26 8.84
CA PHE A 15 -3.29 -5.97 7.54
C PHE A 15 -2.22 -4.89 7.67
N ASP A 16 -1.01 -5.22 7.31
CA ASP A 16 0.06 -4.29 7.04
C ASP A 16 0.26 -4.33 5.52
N SER A 17 -0.23 -3.29 4.84
CA SER A 17 -0.29 -3.16 3.38
C SER A 17 1.08 -3.12 2.68
N GLY A 18 2.13 -3.61 3.33
CA GLY A 18 3.51 -3.50 2.87
C GLY A 18 3.95 -4.47 1.77
N GLU A 19 3.18 -5.51 1.47
CA GLU A 19 3.56 -6.48 0.43
C GLU A 19 3.22 -6.03 -1.01
N ALA A 20 2.40 -4.99 -1.18
CA ALA A 20 2.07 -4.43 -2.50
C ALA A 20 3.28 -3.88 -3.27
N LEU A 21 4.40 -3.64 -2.62
CA LEU A 21 5.58 -3.02 -3.24
C LEU A 21 6.36 -3.95 -4.19
N PHE A 22 6.30 -5.25 -3.99
CA PHE A 22 7.04 -6.18 -4.85
C PHE A 22 6.38 -6.38 -6.21
N LEU A 23 5.07 -6.19 -6.33
CA LEU A 23 4.32 -6.45 -7.56
C LEU A 23 4.02 -5.20 -8.39
N CYS A 24 3.94 -4.01 -7.81
CA CYS A 24 3.84 -2.76 -8.57
C CYS A 24 5.11 -2.42 -9.38
N ARG A 25 6.26 -3.09 -9.13
CA ARG A 25 7.48 -2.92 -9.93
C ARG A 25 7.51 -3.72 -11.24
N ALA A 26 6.60 -4.65 -11.45
CA ALA A 26 6.64 -5.62 -12.55
C ALA A 26 5.71 -5.31 -13.72
N VAL A 27 5.24 -4.05 -13.87
CA VAL A 27 4.21 -3.80 -14.88
C VAL A 27 4.57 -2.68 -15.84
N ALA A 28 5.00 -3.05 -17.02
CA ALA A 28 4.89 -2.25 -18.24
C ALA A 28 4.77 -3.15 -19.47
N SER A 29 3.69 -3.06 -20.23
CA SER A 29 3.70 -3.26 -21.68
C SER A 29 2.51 -3.89 -22.43
N GLY A 30 2.13 -3.38 -23.47
CA GLY A 30 1.14 -3.17 -24.42
C GLY A 30 0.51 -4.27 -25.29
N GLY A 31 -0.58 -4.05 -25.89
CA GLY A 31 -1.21 -4.84 -26.96
C GLY A 31 -2.20 -4.03 -27.79
N GLN A 32 -2.11 -4.27 -29.07
CA GLN A 32 -2.71 -3.47 -30.14
C GLN A 32 -4.24 -3.68 -30.31
N LEU A 33 -5.00 -2.58 -30.40
CA LEU A 33 -6.31 -2.58 -31.06
C LEU A 33 -6.48 -1.28 -31.88
N CYS A 34 -6.95 -1.46 -33.10
CA CYS A 34 -7.14 -0.41 -34.09
C CYS A 34 -8.13 0.68 -33.64
N TYR A 35 -7.72 1.93 -33.78
CA TYR A 35 -8.55 3.10 -33.57
C TYR A 35 -9.00 3.70 -34.89
N ASN A 36 -10.32 3.87 -35.07
CA ASN A 36 -10.87 4.75 -36.08
C ASN A 36 -11.06 6.15 -35.47
N GLN A 37 -10.40 7.12 -36.04
CA GLN A 37 -10.61 8.54 -35.71
C GLN A 37 -11.92 9.04 -36.32
N GLN A 38 -12.77 9.65 -35.50
CA GLN A 38 -13.54 10.87 -35.81
C GLN A 38 -14.45 11.22 -34.62
N GLY A 39 -14.42 12.49 -34.14
CA GLY A 39 -15.42 13.00 -33.21
C GLY A 39 -14.96 14.20 -32.39
N GLY A 40 -15.61 15.33 -32.60
CA GLY A 40 -15.49 16.58 -31.84
C GLY A 40 -16.13 16.46 -30.43
N PRO A 41 -16.23 17.59 -29.64
CA PRO A 41 -16.55 17.53 -28.21
C PRO A 41 -18.00 17.11 -28.00
N GLU A 42 -18.21 15.85 -27.57
CA GLU A 42 -19.50 15.33 -27.14
C GLU A 42 -19.57 15.28 -25.60
N GLY A 43 -20.76 15.52 -25.08
CA GLY A 43 -21.10 15.46 -23.66
C GLY A 43 -20.85 14.08 -23.03
N PRO A 44 -21.20 13.86 -21.74
CA PRO A 44 -20.80 12.67 -21.00
C PRO A 44 -21.24 11.41 -21.76
N ALA A 45 -20.26 10.69 -22.32
CA ALA A 45 -20.51 9.45 -23.05
C ALA A 45 -21.07 8.40 -22.08
N GLU A 46 -22.19 7.79 -22.45
CA GLU A 46 -22.71 6.62 -21.76
C GLU A 46 -21.61 5.55 -21.66
N PHE A 47 -21.33 5.12 -20.44
CA PHE A 47 -20.37 4.06 -20.13
C PHE A 47 -20.88 2.74 -20.75
N GLN A 48 -20.19 2.25 -21.79
CA GLN A 48 -20.40 0.90 -22.31
C GLN A 48 -19.26 0.00 -21.83
N PRO A 49 -19.54 -1.02 -20.98
CA PRO A 49 -18.52 -1.95 -20.52
C PRO A 49 -17.95 -2.76 -21.70
N LYS A 50 -16.70 -2.51 -22.08
CA LYS A 50 -15.98 -3.35 -23.03
C LYS A 50 -15.55 -4.63 -22.33
N GLY A 51 -16.12 -5.76 -22.77
CA GLY A 51 -15.59 -7.12 -22.57
C GLY A 51 -15.77 -7.71 -21.16
N SER A 52 -16.77 -8.60 -21.01
CA SER A 52 -16.74 -9.62 -19.95
C SER A 52 -15.58 -10.57 -20.22
N ILE A 53 -14.76 -10.87 -19.20
CA ILE A 53 -13.78 -11.95 -19.29
C ILE A 53 -14.55 -13.26 -19.34
N ASN A 54 -14.36 -14.03 -20.42
CA ASN A 54 -14.93 -15.37 -20.56
C ASN A 54 -14.05 -16.46 -19.92
N MET A 55 -13.15 -16.08 -18.98
CA MET A 55 -12.11 -16.94 -18.42
C MET A 55 -11.88 -16.58 -16.95
N THR A 56 -11.77 -17.57 -16.10
CA THR A 56 -11.39 -17.39 -14.69
C THR A 56 -9.87 -17.32 -14.52
N PHE A 57 -9.40 -16.75 -13.40
CA PHE A 57 -7.96 -16.70 -13.07
C PHE A 57 -7.25 -18.06 -13.17
N ALA A 58 -7.92 -19.13 -12.73
CA ALA A 58 -7.36 -20.49 -12.79
C ALA A 58 -7.15 -20.99 -14.22
N GLU A 59 -7.97 -20.52 -15.19
CA GLU A 59 -7.89 -20.90 -16.59
C GLU A 59 -6.85 -20.10 -17.39
N MET A 60 -6.32 -18.99 -16.83
CA MET A 60 -5.31 -18.17 -17.52
C MET A 60 -4.02 -18.97 -17.70
N PRO A 61 -3.54 -19.20 -18.95
CA PRO A 61 -2.32 -19.98 -19.17
C PRO A 61 -1.08 -19.23 -18.70
N TYR A 62 -0.22 -19.93 -17.98
CA TYR A 62 1.13 -19.47 -17.67
C TYR A 62 2.14 -20.20 -18.57
N HIS A 63 3.05 -19.43 -19.16
CA HIS A 63 4.15 -19.95 -19.95
C HIS A 63 5.44 -19.28 -19.49
N ARG A 64 6.43 -20.08 -19.04
CA ARG A 64 7.76 -19.53 -18.76
C ARG A 64 8.34 -18.99 -20.07
N PRO A 65 8.67 -17.69 -20.15
CA PRO A 65 9.23 -17.13 -21.37
C PRO A 65 10.68 -17.54 -21.58
N ASP A 66 11.12 -17.51 -22.83
CA ASP A 66 12.54 -17.61 -23.19
C ASP A 66 13.21 -16.24 -22.97
N LEU A 67 14.04 -16.14 -21.94
CA LEU A 67 14.72 -14.90 -21.56
C LEU A 67 15.63 -14.37 -22.68
N ALA A 68 16.30 -15.26 -23.43
CA ALA A 68 17.17 -14.84 -24.53
C ALA A 68 16.36 -14.26 -25.69
N ALA A 69 15.21 -14.86 -26.01
CA ALA A 69 14.29 -14.36 -27.03
C ALA A 69 13.72 -12.99 -26.62
N MET A 70 13.28 -12.82 -25.36
CA MET A 70 12.79 -11.52 -24.87
C MET A 70 13.85 -10.42 -24.96
N LYS A 71 15.09 -10.71 -24.55
CA LYS A 71 16.20 -9.74 -24.65
C LYS A 71 16.49 -9.35 -26.09
N ALA A 72 16.48 -10.32 -27.02
CA ALA A 72 16.65 -10.05 -28.45
C ALA A 72 15.51 -9.19 -29.03
N GLU A 73 14.27 -9.39 -28.56
CA GLU A 73 13.13 -8.58 -28.94
C GLU A 73 13.25 -7.13 -28.42
N TYR A 74 13.64 -6.94 -27.15
CA TYR A 74 13.97 -5.61 -26.59
C TYR A 74 15.05 -4.90 -27.42
N ASP A 75 16.13 -5.60 -27.75
CA ASP A 75 17.22 -5.04 -28.54
C ASP A 75 16.75 -4.58 -29.92
N ALA A 76 15.92 -5.40 -30.59
CA ALA A 76 15.35 -5.07 -31.90
C ALA A 76 14.39 -3.86 -31.84
N ILE A 77 13.53 -3.81 -30.83
CA ILE A 77 12.61 -2.69 -30.61
C ILE A 77 13.39 -1.41 -30.28
N THR A 78 14.38 -1.49 -29.40
CA THR A 78 15.24 -0.37 -29.02
C THR A 78 16.03 0.19 -30.21
N ALA A 79 16.56 -0.70 -31.08
CA ALA A 79 17.24 -0.30 -32.31
C ALA A 79 16.27 0.43 -33.26
N ARG A 80 15.04 -0.07 -33.46
CA ARG A 80 14.01 0.59 -34.28
C ARG A 80 13.64 1.96 -33.76
N LEU A 81 13.51 2.13 -32.43
CA LEU A 81 13.23 3.44 -31.81
C LEU A 81 14.39 4.41 -32.03
N ARG A 82 15.63 3.97 -31.82
CA ARG A 82 16.83 4.80 -31.96
C ARG A 82 17.07 5.24 -33.41
N ASP A 83 16.88 4.31 -34.35
CA ASP A 83 17.22 4.48 -35.75
C ASP A 83 16.00 4.97 -36.60
N ALA A 84 14.87 5.33 -35.94
CA ALA A 84 13.65 5.78 -36.59
C ALA A 84 13.89 7.05 -37.42
N ALA A 85 13.41 7.02 -38.67
CA ALA A 85 13.53 8.14 -39.59
C ALA A 85 12.38 9.17 -39.45
N ASP A 86 11.26 8.76 -38.87
CA ASP A 86 10.06 9.56 -38.65
C ASP A 86 9.35 9.16 -37.35
N TYR A 87 8.41 10.02 -36.90
CA TYR A 87 7.66 9.82 -35.67
C TYR A 87 6.82 8.51 -35.67
N GLU A 88 6.19 8.18 -36.81
CA GLU A 88 5.33 6.99 -36.90
C GLU A 88 6.14 5.71 -36.68
N THR A 89 7.37 5.64 -37.22
CA THR A 89 8.29 4.53 -37.00
C THR A 89 8.73 4.47 -35.53
N ALA A 90 9.06 5.60 -34.92
CA ALA A 90 9.42 5.69 -33.51
C ALA A 90 8.25 5.30 -32.60
N ARG A 91 7.05 5.79 -32.90
CA ARG A 91 5.80 5.49 -32.21
C ARG A 91 5.44 4.00 -32.30
N ALA A 92 5.60 3.37 -33.46
CA ALA A 92 5.38 1.93 -33.60
C ALA A 92 6.34 1.12 -32.71
N ALA A 93 7.62 1.47 -32.66
CA ALA A 93 8.58 0.82 -31.76
C ALA A 93 8.22 1.03 -30.27
N PHE A 94 7.74 2.23 -29.90
CA PHE A 94 7.26 2.50 -28.55
C PHE A 94 6.05 1.64 -28.17
N LEU A 95 5.08 1.49 -29.06
CA LEU A 95 3.90 0.64 -28.84
C LEU A 95 4.26 -0.86 -28.79
N ASP A 96 5.23 -1.29 -29.59
CA ASP A 96 5.71 -2.68 -29.54
C ASP A 96 6.43 -2.96 -28.22
N ASN A 97 7.23 -2.03 -27.70
CA ASN A 97 7.79 -2.13 -26.35
C ASN A 97 6.67 -2.20 -25.31
N ASP A 98 5.69 -1.32 -25.43
CA ASP A 98 4.50 -1.34 -24.60
C ASP A 98 3.69 -2.65 -24.81
N THR A 99 3.79 -3.42 -25.87
CA THR A 99 3.23 -4.76 -26.07
C THR A 99 4.03 -5.85 -25.37
N LEU A 100 5.32 -5.86 -25.55
CA LEU A 100 6.24 -6.84 -24.95
C LEU A 100 6.14 -6.81 -23.44
N GLU A 101 6.17 -5.62 -22.88
CA GLU A 101 6.10 -5.47 -21.46
C GLU A 101 4.76 -5.91 -20.85
N ARG A 102 3.52 -5.66 -21.36
CA ARG A 102 2.27 -6.23 -20.82
C ARG A 102 2.34 -7.75 -20.76
N HIS A 103 2.93 -8.36 -21.75
CA HIS A 103 3.07 -9.81 -21.77
C HIS A 103 4.00 -10.30 -20.66
N ILE A 104 5.17 -9.68 -20.52
CA ILE A 104 6.14 -9.99 -19.46
C ILE A 104 5.49 -9.82 -18.08
N ALA A 105 4.85 -8.68 -17.84
CA ALA A 105 4.18 -8.40 -16.58
C ALA A 105 3.06 -9.41 -16.27
N THR A 106 2.25 -9.79 -17.26
CA THR A 106 1.20 -10.79 -17.07
C THR A 106 1.78 -12.14 -16.66
N GLN A 107 2.82 -12.62 -17.34
CA GLN A 107 3.43 -13.91 -17.01
C GLN A 107 4.10 -13.88 -15.64
N ALA A 108 4.83 -12.80 -15.30
CA ALA A 108 5.43 -12.64 -13.99
C ALA A 108 4.38 -12.60 -12.88
N THR A 109 3.30 -11.84 -13.07
CA THR A 109 2.20 -11.74 -12.10
C THR A 109 1.47 -13.08 -11.92
N LEU A 110 1.19 -13.84 -13.00
CA LEU A 110 0.57 -15.16 -12.89
C LEU A 110 1.43 -16.12 -12.05
N ALA A 111 2.76 -16.13 -12.26
CA ALA A 111 3.67 -16.95 -11.49
C ALA A 111 3.68 -16.53 -10.01
N SER A 112 3.82 -15.24 -9.73
CA SER A 112 3.93 -14.70 -8.38
C SER A 112 2.63 -14.87 -7.58
N VAL A 113 1.47 -14.57 -8.16
CA VAL A 113 0.17 -14.77 -7.48
C VAL A 113 -0.05 -16.24 -7.15
N ARG A 114 0.22 -17.15 -8.09
CA ARG A 114 0.04 -18.59 -7.85
C ARG A 114 1.04 -19.15 -6.83
N HIS A 115 2.26 -18.64 -6.82
CA HIS A 115 3.22 -18.90 -5.75
C HIS A 115 2.70 -18.40 -4.40
N SER A 116 2.14 -17.19 -4.34
CA SER A 116 1.57 -16.64 -3.10
C SER A 116 0.38 -17.44 -2.59
N ILE A 117 -0.47 -17.97 -3.48
CA ILE A 117 -1.63 -18.82 -3.13
C ILE A 117 -1.19 -20.14 -2.47
N ASP A 118 -0.12 -20.79 -2.95
CA ASP A 118 0.50 -21.94 -2.28
C ASP A 118 2.02 -21.92 -2.43
N THR A 119 2.71 -21.42 -1.40
CA THR A 119 4.17 -21.35 -1.35
C THR A 119 4.86 -22.72 -1.30
N ARG A 120 4.11 -23.82 -1.18
CA ARG A 120 4.60 -25.20 -1.18
C ARG A 120 4.57 -25.83 -2.58
N ASP A 121 3.92 -25.18 -3.55
CA ASP A 121 3.91 -25.65 -4.94
C ASP A 121 5.31 -25.58 -5.54
N GLU A 122 5.90 -26.73 -5.82
CA GLU A 122 7.29 -26.83 -6.31
C GLU A 122 7.46 -26.15 -7.68
N PHE A 123 6.42 -26.20 -8.55
CA PHE A 123 6.47 -25.57 -9.85
C PHE A 123 6.51 -24.04 -9.72
N TYR A 124 5.55 -23.45 -8.99
CA TYR A 124 5.51 -21.99 -8.84
C TYR A 124 6.64 -21.44 -7.97
N ASN A 125 7.19 -22.23 -7.05
CA ASN A 125 8.45 -21.90 -6.38
C ASN A 125 9.63 -21.80 -7.36
N ALA A 126 9.70 -22.69 -8.35
CA ALA A 126 10.74 -22.63 -9.37
C ALA A 126 10.52 -21.47 -10.35
N GLU A 127 9.26 -21.15 -10.67
CA GLU A 127 8.92 -20.01 -11.52
C GLU A 127 9.22 -18.67 -10.83
N GLN A 128 8.91 -18.53 -9.53
CA GLN A 128 9.28 -17.34 -8.75
C GLN A 128 10.79 -17.11 -8.78
N LYS A 129 11.59 -18.15 -8.51
CA LYS A 129 13.06 -18.05 -8.58
C LYS A 129 13.57 -17.70 -9.98
N PHE A 130 12.89 -18.17 -11.03
CA PHE A 130 13.22 -17.78 -12.39
C PHE A 130 13.02 -16.29 -12.60
N TRP A 131 11.86 -15.73 -12.17
CA TRP A 131 11.56 -14.31 -12.30
C TRP A 131 12.47 -13.44 -11.43
N ASP A 132 12.80 -13.86 -10.21
CA ASP A 132 13.74 -13.17 -9.31
C ASP A 132 15.13 -13.01 -9.95
N ALA A 133 15.55 -13.99 -10.77
CA ALA A 133 16.82 -13.93 -11.51
C ALA A 133 16.71 -13.15 -12.82
N ALA A 134 15.58 -13.28 -13.54
CA ALA A 134 15.38 -12.69 -14.86
C ALA A 134 15.13 -11.19 -14.83
N ASP A 135 14.40 -10.68 -13.82
CA ASP A 135 14.01 -9.28 -13.76
C ASP A 135 15.20 -8.29 -13.73
N PRO A 136 16.28 -8.51 -12.96
CA PRO A 136 17.47 -7.66 -13.02
C PRO A 136 18.16 -7.63 -14.41
N GLU A 137 18.07 -8.73 -15.18
CA GLU A 137 18.60 -8.77 -16.54
C GLU A 137 17.69 -7.99 -17.51
N LEU A 138 16.38 -8.13 -17.39
CA LEU A 138 15.40 -7.38 -18.18
C LEU A 138 15.46 -5.88 -17.84
N GLN A 139 15.78 -5.51 -16.61
CA GLN A 139 15.97 -4.11 -16.23
C GLN A 139 17.06 -3.42 -17.06
N THR A 140 18.11 -4.14 -17.42
CA THR A 140 19.15 -3.60 -18.33
C THR A 140 18.57 -3.27 -19.72
N CYS A 141 17.67 -4.11 -20.24
CA CYS A 141 17.00 -3.86 -21.53
C CYS A 141 16.03 -2.67 -21.43
N ARG A 142 15.27 -2.59 -20.34
CA ARG A 142 14.39 -1.44 -20.05
C ARG A 142 15.17 -0.13 -19.98
N ASP A 143 16.32 -0.12 -19.34
CA ASP A 143 17.20 1.05 -19.24
C ASP A 143 17.74 1.48 -20.61
N ALA A 144 18.10 0.52 -21.48
CA ALA A 144 18.55 0.81 -22.83
C ALA A 144 17.42 1.42 -23.70
N PHE A 145 16.20 0.88 -23.61
CA PHE A 145 15.02 1.45 -24.28
C PHE A 145 14.69 2.85 -23.75
N THR A 146 14.69 3.04 -22.42
CA THR A 146 14.45 4.33 -21.78
C THR A 146 15.49 5.36 -22.22
N ALA A 147 16.75 4.99 -22.34
CA ALA A 147 17.81 5.85 -22.84
C ALA A 147 17.56 6.27 -24.30
N ALA A 148 17.14 5.34 -25.16
CA ALA A 148 16.80 5.62 -26.54
C ALA A 148 15.59 6.54 -26.65
N LEU A 149 14.55 6.35 -25.82
CA LEU A 149 13.36 7.20 -25.77
C LEU A 149 13.70 8.63 -25.34
N LEU A 150 14.50 8.81 -24.31
CA LEU A 150 14.96 10.13 -23.83
C LEU A 150 15.83 10.87 -24.86
N ALA A 151 16.57 10.13 -25.66
CA ALA A 151 17.43 10.68 -26.72
C ALA A 151 16.71 10.83 -28.08
N SER A 152 15.44 10.45 -28.17
CA SER A 152 14.67 10.48 -29.41
C SER A 152 14.55 11.90 -29.97
N PRO A 153 14.78 12.13 -31.28
CA PRO A 153 14.53 13.41 -31.88
C PRO A 153 13.03 13.77 -31.93
N PHE A 154 12.15 12.81 -31.69
CA PHE A 154 10.68 12.97 -31.69
C PHE A 154 10.11 13.15 -30.28
N ARG A 155 10.93 13.57 -29.30
CA ARG A 155 10.49 13.80 -27.91
C ARG A 155 9.28 14.73 -27.83
N ALA A 156 9.24 15.79 -28.65
CA ALA A 156 8.15 16.75 -28.64
C ALA A 156 6.82 16.15 -29.09
N GLU A 157 6.85 15.28 -30.10
CA GLU A 157 5.68 14.54 -30.59
C GLU A 157 5.18 13.53 -29.57
N PHE A 158 6.09 12.76 -28.96
CA PHE A 158 5.75 11.87 -27.86
C PHE A 158 5.15 12.62 -26.67
N ALA A 159 5.73 13.77 -26.29
CA ALA A 159 5.20 14.58 -25.19
C ALA A 159 3.82 15.17 -25.52
N ALA A 160 3.57 15.52 -26.77
CA ALA A 160 2.25 16.00 -27.22
C ALA A 160 1.19 14.90 -27.19
N GLU A 161 1.54 13.63 -27.51
CA GLU A 161 0.60 12.51 -27.55
C GLU A 161 0.41 11.87 -26.17
N TYR A 162 1.51 11.63 -25.41
CA TYR A 162 1.50 10.87 -24.16
C TYR A 162 1.75 11.72 -22.89
N GLY A 163 2.09 12.99 -23.04
CA GLY A 163 2.39 13.91 -21.94
C GLY A 163 3.87 13.92 -21.52
N GLU A 164 4.32 15.06 -21.00
CA GLU A 164 5.71 15.25 -20.53
C GLU A 164 6.04 14.40 -19.29
N LEU A 165 5.04 13.98 -18.51
CA LEU A 165 5.23 13.18 -17.30
C LEU A 165 5.95 11.85 -17.60
N MET A 166 5.73 11.23 -18.75
CA MET A 166 6.44 10.02 -19.17
C MET A 166 7.96 10.24 -19.16
N PHE A 167 8.43 11.38 -19.69
CA PHE A 167 9.85 11.73 -19.71
C PHE A 167 10.38 12.08 -18.33
N THR A 168 9.62 12.81 -17.54
CA THR A 168 9.96 13.12 -16.13
C THR A 168 10.18 11.84 -15.33
N ASN A 169 9.26 10.89 -15.43
CA ASN A 169 9.36 9.61 -14.73
C ASN A 169 10.55 8.77 -15.25
N ALA A 170 10.79 8.75 -16.57
CA ALA A 170 11.93 8.08 -17.17
C ALA A 170 13.28 8.67 -16.68
N GLU A 171 13.38 10.00 -16.58
CA GLU A 171 14.56 10.67 -16.02
C GLU A 171 14.78 10.36 -14.55
N ILE A 172 13.70 10.29 -13.73
CA ILE A 172 13.77 9.93 -12.32
C ILE A 172 14.23 8.46 -12.16
N THR A 173 13.68 7.54 -12.94
CA THR A 173 14.08 6.12 -12.93
C THR A 173 15.58 5.98 -13.19
N ARG A 174 16.13 6.70 -14.14
CA ARG A 174 17.58 6.69 -14.43
C ARG A 174 18.42 7.31 -13.32
N LYS A 175 17.90 8.27 -12.56
CA LYS A 175 18.57 8.83 -11.38
C LYS A 175 18.60 7.85 -10.19
N ALA A 176 17.71 6.87 -10.19
CA ALA A 176 17.60 5.89 -9.12
C ALA A 176 18.51 4.66 -9.28
N PHE A 177 19.13 4.48 -10.44
CA PHE A 177 19.88 3.27 -10.78
C PHE A 177 21.20 3.56 -11.52
N SER A 178 22.19 2.71 -11.26
CA SER A 178 23.42 2.58 -12.05
C SER A 178 24.00 1.18 -11.84
N PRO A 179 24.70 0.60 -12.83
CA PRO A 179 25.43 -0.66 -12.63
C PRO A 179 26.39 -0.67 -11.43
N ALA A 180 26.86 0.51 -11.00
CA ALA A 180 27.78 0.67 -9.86
C ALA A 180 27.18 0.27 -8.50
N ILE A 181 25.84 0.20 -8.39
CA ILE A 181 25.13 -0.15 -7.13
C ILE A 181 24.46 -1.53 -7.16
N VAL A 182 24.61 -2.31 -8.23
CA VAL A 182 23.93 -3.62 -8.37
C VAL A 182 24.30 -4.58 -7.24
N ALA A 183 25.58 -4.66 -6.88
CA ALA A 183 26.04 -5.53 -5.79
C ALA A 183 25.49 -5.05 -4.42
N ASP A 184 25.36 -3.73 -4.22
CA ASP A 184 24.77 -3.19 -3.00
C ASP A 184 23.26 -3.49 -2.94
N MET A 185 22.54 -3.41 -4.06
CA MET A 185 21.11 -3.77 -4.13
C MET A 185 20.89 -5.25 -3.83
N GLN A 186 21.77 -6.13 -4.31
CA GLN A 186 21.71 -7.56 -3.97
C GLN A 186 21.90 -7.76 -2.47
N ARG A 187 22.89 -7.07 -1.85
CA ARG A 187 23.12 -7.14 -0.41
C ARG A 187 21.96 -6.54 0.38
N GLU A 188 21.37 -5.44 -0.09
CA GLU A 188 20.15 -4.85 0.48
C GLU A 188 19.01 -5.88 0.53
N ASN A 189 18.76 -6.60 -0.57
CA ASN A 189 17.74 -7.64 -0.64
C ASN A 189 18.02 -8.80 0.35
N GLU A 190 19.27 -9.24 0.47
CA GLU A 190 19.65 -10.28 1.44
C GLU A 190 19.34 -9.86 2.88
N LEU A 191 19.71 -8.63 3.25
CA LEU A 191 19.47 -8.08 4.59
C LEU A 191 17.98 -7.92 4.89
N THR A 192 17.21 -7.47 3.92
CA THR A 192 15.76 -7.34 4.04
C THR A 192 15.10 -8.70 4.24
N GLN A 193 15.47 -9.69 3.42
CA GLN A 193 15.00 -11.06 3.59
C GLN A 193 15.42 -11.68 4.93
N GLU A 194 16.59 -11.32 5.45
CA GLU A 194 17.04 -11.80 6.76
C GLU A 194 16.16 -11.25 7.88
N TYR A 195 15.80 -9.97 7.83
CA TYR A 195 14.86 -9.36 8.76
C TYR A 195 13.47 -10.01 8.67
N GLU A 196 12.94 -10.22 7.47
CA GLU A 196 11.64 -10.88 7.25
C GLU A 196 11.62 -12.31 7.79
N LYS A 197 12.68 -13.09 7.53
CA LYS A 197 12.83 -14.44 8.07
C LYS A 197 12.91 -14.45 9.59
N LEU A 198 13.57 -13.45 10.19
CA LEU A 198 13.62 -13.29 11.64
C LEU A 198 12.22 -13.10 12.21
N LEU A 199 11.41 -12.20 11.66
CA LEU A 199 10.03 -11.97 12.09
C LEU A 199 9.15 -13.22 11.87
N ALA A 200 9.24 -13.84 10.70
CA ALA A 200 8.48 -15.06 10.37
C ALA A 200 8.82 -16.25 11.28
N SER A 201 10.05 -16.28 11.83
CA SER A 201 10.49 -17.32 12.75
C SER A 201 9.98 -17.17 14.18
N ALA A 202 9.20 -16.13 14.49
CA ALA A 202 8.76 -15.83 15.84
C ALA A 202 7.97 -17.00 16.44
N GLN A 203 8.41 -17.44 17.62
CA GLN A 203 7.77 -18.44 18.46
C GLN A 203 7.62 -17.87 19.88
N ILE A 204 6.44 -17.35 20.19
CA ILE A 204 6.17 -16.62 21.42
C ILE A 204 5.40 -17.52 22.38
N PRO A 205 5.98 -17.95 23.51
CA PRO A 205 5.26 -18.71 24.53
C PRO A 205 4.20 -17.83 25.19
N PHE A 206 2.94 -18.28 25.19
CA PHE A 206 1.85 -17.58 25.85
C PHE A 206 0.75 -18.59 26.27
N GLU A 207 0.27 -18.54 27.51
CA GLU A 207 -0.81 -19.38 28.06
C GLU A 207 -0.68 -20.90 27.75
N GLY A 208 0.53 -21.45 27.79
CA GLY A 208 0.80 -22.86 27.51
C GLY A 208 0.85 -23.25 26.04
N GLY A 209 0.66 -22.29 25.12
CA GLY A 209 0.86 -22.41 23.69
C GLY A 209 2.13 -21.72 23.21
N VAL A 210 2.41 -21.85 21.92
CA VAL A 210 3.47 -21.12 21.21
C VAL A 210 2.84 -20.49 19.97
N TYR A 211 3.04 -19.19 19.79
CA TYR A 211 2.36 -18.40 18.78
C TYR A 211 3.36 -17.62 17.90
N THR A 212 3.02 -17.44 16.65
CA THR A 212 3.68 -16.44 15.80
C THR A 212 3.22 -15.03 16.20
N LEU A 213 3.86 -13.98 15.66
CA LEU A 213 3.43 -12.59 15.87
C LEU A 213 1.95 -12.41 15.49
N SER A 214 1.54 -12.89 14.33
CA SER A 214 0.15 -12.78 13.84
C SER A 214 -0.85 -13.57 14.71
N GLN A 215 -0.46 -14.75 15.17
CA GLN A 215 -1.33 -15.58 16.02
C GLN A 215 -1.53 -14.99 17.42
N LEU A 216 -0.65 -14.10 17.86
CA LEU A 216 -0.75 -13.44 19.17
C LEU A 216 -1.71 -12.23 19.15
N GLU A 217 -1.99 -11.64 17.98
CA GLU A 217 -2.81 -10.43 17.83
C GLU A 217 -4.19 -10.48 18.50
N PRO A 218 -4.98 -11.56 18.41
CA PRO A 218 -6.28 -11.61 19.09
C PRO A 218 -6.19 -11.46 20.62
N PHE A 219 -5.09 -11.89 21.23
CA PHE A 219 -4.87 -11.71 22.67
C PHE A 219 -4.44 -10.30 23.03
N LYS A 220 -3.78 -9.59 22.10
CA LYS A 220 -3.36 -8.19 22.27
C LYS A 220 -4.52 -7.21 22.21
N THR A 221 -5.69 -7.65 21.75
CA THR A 221 -6.95 -6.87 21.70
C THR A 221 -8.05 -7.46 22.59
N ASP A 222 -7.70 -8.38 23.50
CA ASP A 222 -8.65 -9.01 24.42
C ASP A 222 -9.27 -8.00 25.38
N ALA A 223 -10.54 -8.18 25.71
CA ALA A 223 -11.26 -7.33 26.66
C ALA A 223 -10.75 -7.47 28.10
N ASP A 224 -10.13 -8.60 28.45
CA ASP A 224 -9.46 -8.81 29.75
C ASP A 224 -8.13 -8.05 29.78
N ASP A 225 -8.06 -7.02 30.64
CA ASP A 225 -6.89 -6.13 30.73
C ASP A 225 -5.60 -6.88 31.12
N ALA A 226 -5.69 -7.90 31.99
CA ALA A 226 -4.53 -8.64 32.44
C ALA A 226 -4.00 -9.56 31.34
N ARG A 227 -4.91 -10.23 30.61
CA ARG A 227 -4.58 -11.09 29.48
C ARG A 227 -3.99 -10.28 28.34
N ARG A 228 -4.62 -9.16 28.00
CA ARG A 228 -4.14 -8.24 26.96
C ARG A 228 -2.73 -7.73 27.27
N LEU A 229 -2.50 -7.25 28.50
CA LEU A 229 -1.18 -6.79 28.94
C LEU A 229 -0.13 -7.91 28.90
N ALA A 230 -0.49 -9.12 29.31
CA ALA A 230 0.41 -10.26 29.29
C ALA A 230 0.83 -10.64 27.84
N ALA A 231 -0.09 -10.57 26.87
CA ALA A 231 0.20 -10.81 25.46
C ALA A 231 1.18 -9.75 24.90
N TRP A 232 0.96 -8.48 25.18
CA TRP A 232 1.89 -7.40 24.81
C TRP A 232 3.28 -7.58 25.43
N LYS A 233 3.35 -8.00 26.70
CA LYS A 233 4.63 -8.30 27.37
C LYS A 233 5.35 -9.50 26.76
N ALA A 234 4.61 -10.54 26.36
CA ALA A 234 5.19 -11.71 25.71
C ALA A 234 5.81 -11.35 24.36
N GLU A 235 5.10 -10.57 23.54
CA GLU A 235 5.62 -10.08 22.25
C GLU A 235 6.80 -9.12 22.42
N GLY A 236 6.68 -8.14 23.32
CA GLY A 236 7.77 -7.21 23.59
C GLY A 236 9.03 -7.90 24.11
N THR A 237 8.88 -8.98 24.89
CA THR A 237 9.99 -9.80 25.34
C THR A 237 10.70 -10.50 24.18
N TRP A 238 9.93 -11.03 23.22
CA TRP A 238 10.50 -11.65 22.02
C TRP A 238 11.28 -10.61 21.17
N PHE A 239 10.70 -9.44 20.94
CA PHE A 239 11.40 -8.36 20.24
C PHE A 239 12.69 -7.95 20.95
N LYS A 240 12.65 -7.81 22.27
CA LYS A 240 13.82 -7.43 23.07
C LYS A 240 14.95 -8.47 22.99
N GLN A 241 14.61 -9.76 22.95
CA GLN A 241 15.58 -10.85 22.78
C GLN A 241 16.23 -10.85 21.40
N ASN A 242 15.50 -10.44 20.35
CA ASN A 242 15.98 -10.41 18.97
C ASN A 242 16.53 -9.03 18.54
N GLN A 243 16.40 -8.01 19.39
CA GLN A 243 16.82 -6.64 19.13
C GLN A 243 18.27 -6.51 18.65
N PRO A 244 19.29 -7.19 19.25
CA PRO A 244 20.67 -7.07 18.77
C PRO A 244 20.85 -7.48 17.30
N ARG A 245 20.03 -8.45 16.82
CA ARG A 245 20.06 -8.87 15.41
C ARG A 245 19.37 -7.86 14.51
N MET A 246 18.22 -7.34 14.92
CA MET A 246 17.52 -6.28 14.19
C MET A 246 18.37 -5.01 14.10
N ASP A 247 19.04 -4.63 15.19
CA ASP A 247 19.98 -3.51 15.21
C ASP A 247 21.11 -3.69 14.20
N ALA A 248 21.71 -4.88 14.15
CA ALA A 248 22.83 -5.16 13.24
C ALA A 248 22.38 -5.11 11.76
N ILE A 249 21.21 -5.67 11.45
CA ILE A 249 20.63 -5.64 10.09
C ILE A 249 20.37 -4.17 9.68
N TYR A 250 19.72 -3.39 10.53
CA TYR A 250 19.38 -2.02 10.19
C TYR A 250 20.61 -1.12 10.08
N ASP A 251 21.60 -1.33 10.92
CA ASP A 251 22.88 -0.60 10.87
C ASP A 251 23.59 -0.85 9.54
N GLU A 252 23.68 -2.11 9.10
CA GLU A 252 24.23 -2.45 7.79
C GLU A 252 23.41 -1.85 6.64
N LEU A 253 22.06 -1.92 6.70
CA LEU A 253 21.18 -1.30 5.70
C LEU A 253 21.38 0.21 5.57
N VAL A 254 21.48 0.93 6.67
CA VAL A 254 21.67 2.40 6.64
C VAL A 254 22.99 2.75 5.96
N HIS A 255 24.10 2.10 6.34
CA HIS A 255 25.41 2.37 5.74
C HIS A 255 25.48 1.95 4.27
N LEU A 256 24.89 0.81 3.92
CA LEU A 256 24.81 0.31 2.55
C LEU A 256 24.04 1.29 1.65
N ARG A 257 22.88 1.75 2.09
CA ARG A 257 22.03 2.72 1.39
C ARG A 257 22.71 4.08 1.25
N ASP A 258 23.35 4.56 2.31
CA ASP A 258 24.17 5.78 2.26
C ASP A 258 25.30 5.65 1.24
N GLY A 259 25.99 4.50 1.22
CA GLY A 259 27.01 4.17 0.22
C GLY A 259 26.47 4.15 -1.21
N MET A 260 25.27 3.60 -1.45
CA MET A 260 24.62 3.63 -2.77
C MET A 260 24.34 5.08 -3.20
N GLY A 261 23.80 5.91 -2.32
CA GLY A 261 23.57 7.32 -2.61
C GLY A 261 24.86 8.03 -3.04
N LYS A 262 25.93 7.84 -2.28
CA LYS A 262 27.24 8.43 -2.59
C LYS A 262 27.86 7.92 -3.90
N LYS A 263 27.72 6.63 -4.22
CA LYS A 263 28.15 6.06 -5.52
C LYS A 263 27.43 6.68 -6.72
N LEU A 264 26.19 7.14 -6.52
CA LEU A 264 25.41 7.85 -7.55
C LEU A 264 25.64 9.37 -7.55
N GLY A 265 26.54 9.88 -6.70
CA GLY A 265 26.91 11.31 -6.62
C GLY A 265 26.01 12.16 -5.73
N TYR A 266 25.18 11.53 -4.89
CA TYR A 266 24.33 12.22 -3.90
C TYR A 266 25.09 12.37 -2.57
N GLU A 267 24.63 13.29 -1.71
CA GLU A 267 25.19 13.48 -0.36
C GLU A 267 24.98 12.25 0.52
N GLY A 268 23.89 11.50 0.32
CA GLY A 268 23.53 10.29 1.04
C GLY A 268 22.29 9.64 0.44
N TYR A 269 21.62 8.78 1.23
CA TYR A 269 20.49 7.97 0.74
C TYR A 269 19.21 8.77 0.49
N THR A 270 18.92 9.84 1.23
CA THR A 270 17.62 10.53 1.17
C THR A 270 17.22 10.91 -0.26
N THR A 271 18.15 11.48 -1.03
CA THR A 271 17.87 11.84 -2.44
C THR A 271 17.62 10.61 -3.31
N LEU A 272 18.44 9.57 -3.17
CA LEU A 272 18.25 8.30 -3.87
C LEU A 272 16.92 7.64 -3.51
N GLY A 273 16.56 7.63 -2.22
CA GLY A 273 15.31 7.08 -1.73
C GLY A 273 14.08 7.77 -2.33
N TYR A 274 14.12 9.10 -2.44
CA TYR A 274 13.05 9.87 -3.11
C TYR A 274 12.93 9.53 -4.59
N TYR A 275 14.03 9.35 -5.32
CA TYR A 275 13.98 8.89 -6.72
C TYR A 275 13.49 7.44 -6.82
N ARG A 276 13.88 6.54 -5.90
CA ARG A 276 13.37 5.17 -5.86
C ARG A 276 11.85 5.12 -5.61
N MET A 277 11.31 6.07 -4.85
CA MET A 277 9.87 6.25 -4.64
C MET A 277 9.18 7.00 -5.79
N GLN A 278 9.89 7.32 -6.86
CA GLN A 278 9.39 8.08 -8.01
C GLN A 278 8.71 9.41 -7.63
N ARG A 279 9.18 10.08 -6.59
CA ARG A 279 8.65 11.36 -6.16
C ARG A 279 8.97 12.45 -7.18
N ASN A 280 7.96 12.82 -7.96
CA ASN A 280 8.11 13.68 -9.14
C ASN A 280 7.52 15.10 -8.96
N CYS A 281 6.82 15.38 -7.85
CA CYS A 281 6.13 16.67 -7.67
C CYS A 281 6.26 17.27 -6.26
N TYR A 282 6.95 16.63 -5.34
CA TYR A 282 7.19 17.15 -4.00
C TYR A 282 8.57 16.74 -3.48
N THR A 283 9.03 17.45 -2.48
CA THR A 283 10.38 17.37 -1.92
C THR A 283 10.34 17.10 -0.41
N LYS A 284 11.50 16.86 0.17
CA LYS A 284 11.67 16.79 1.63
C LYS A 284 11.09 18.04 2.33
N ALA A 285 11.26 19.24 1.75
CA ALA A 285 10.74 20.47 2.34
C ALA A 285 9.21 20.49 2.40
N ASP A 286 8.53 19.86 1.46
CA ASP A 286 7.07 19.73 1.46
C ASP A 286 6.61 18.72 2.53
N ILE A 287 7.34 17.63 2.71
CA ILE A 287 7.12 16.68 3.82
C ILE A 287 7.35 17.35 5.18
N GLU A 288 8.35 18.22 5.31
CA GLU A 288 8.59 18.98 6.56
C GLU A 288 7.42 19.92 6.89
N LYS A 289 6.81 20.57 5.88
CA LYS A 289 5.57 21.36 6.07
C LYS A 289 4.41 20.48 6.52
N PHE A 290 4.21 19.33 5.87
CA PHE A 290 3.19 18.35 6.27
C PHE A 290 3.38 17.91 7.72
N ARG A 291 4.60 17.53 8.13
CA ARG A 291 4.92 17.15 9.52
C ARG A 291 4.56 18.26 10.51
N ALA A 292 4.87 19.52 10.17
CA ALA A 292 4.55 20.65 11.03
C ALA A 292 3.04 20.84 11.18
N ALA A 293 2.28 20.67 10.10
CA ALA A 293 0.81 20.73 10.13
C ALA A 293 0.21 19.56 10.93
N VAL A 294 0.73 18.34 10.82
CA VAL A 294 0.33 17.19 11.64
C VAL A 294 0.50 17.47 13.11
N VAL A 295 1.67 17.98 13.53
CA VAL A 295 1.92 18.31 14.94
C VAL A 295 0.99 19.43 15.42
N LYS A 296 0.69 20.40 14.58
CA LYS A 296 -0.11 21.57 14.94
C LYS A 296 -1.61 21.28 15.07
N TYR A 297 -2.17 20.51 14.15
CA TYR A 297 -3.62 20.32 14.04
C TYR A 297 -4.08 18.92 14.44
N LEU A 298 -3.36 17.88 14.01
CA LEU A 298 -3.84 16.51 14.14
C LEU A 298 -3.43 15.86 15.46
N VAL A 299 -2.19 16.09 15.94
CA VAL A 299 -1.75 15.53 17.24
C VAL A 299 -2.67 15.96 18.40
N PRO A 300 -3.11 17.24 18.53
CA PRO A 300 -4.05 17.61 19.58
C PRO A 300 -5.42 16.92 19.46
N LEU A 301 -5.91 16.70 18.23
CA LEU A 301 -7.17 15.97 18.01
C LEU A 301 -7.03 14.49 18.36
N ALA A 302 -5.93 13.85 17.95
CA ALA A 302 -5.61 12.46 18.29
C ALA A 302 -5.46 12.26 19.80
N ASP A 303 -4.79 13.18 20.49
CA ASP A 303 -4.68 13.18 21.96
C ASP A 303 -6.06 13.24 22.63
N ARG A 304 -6.97 14.08 22.14
CA ARG A 304 -8.35 14.15 22.61
C ARG A 304 -9.11 12.84 22.41
N ILE A 305 -8.98 12.22 21.23
CA ILE A 305 -9.58 10.90 20.93
C ILE A 305 -9.07 9.85 21.92
N ARG A 306 -7.77 9.82 22.20
CA ARG A 306 -7.15 8.85 23.10
C ARG A 306 -7.49 9.10 24.57
N ARG A 307 -7.71 10.35 25.00
CA ARG A 307 -8.26 10.67 26.33
C ARG A 307 -9.68 10.13 26.48
N ALA A 308 -10.55 10.37 25.49
CA ALA A 308 -11.91 9.85 25.51
C ALA A 308 -11.93 8.30 25.48
N GLN A 309 -10.97 7.66 24.80
CA GLN A 309 -10.78 6.22 24.85
C GLN A 309 -10.39 5.75 26.26
N ALA A 310 -9.42 6.39 26.92
CA ALA A 310 -9.01 6.05 28.28
C ALA A 310 -10.17 6.16 29.27
N GLU A 311 -10.96 7.24 29.19
CA GLU A 311 -12.17 7.45 30.02
C GLU A 311 -13.21 6.34 29.77
N ARG A 312 -13.52 6.02 28.50
CA ARG A 312 -14.46 4.97 28.12
C ARG A 312 -14.01 3.58 28.59
N LEU A 313 -12.72 3.30 28.55
CA LEU A 313 -12.14 2.06 29.03
C LEU A 313 -11.96 2.03 30.56
N GLY A 314 -12.00 3.17 31.25
CA GLY A 314 -11.70 3.27 32.68
C GLY A 314 -10.25 2.95 33.01
N VAL A 315 -9.31 3.28 32.13
CA VAL A 315 -7.86 3.04 32.30
C VAL A 315 -7.10 4.33 32.51
N ALA A 316 -5.85 4.22 32.97
CA ALA A 316 -4.99 5.37 33.18
C ALA A 316 -4.59 6.05 31.87
N TYR A 317 -4.44 7.38 31.91
CA TYR A 317 -3.88 8.18 30.84
C TYR A 317 -2.55 8.81 31.29
N PRO A 318 -1.49 8.85 30.46
CA PRO A 318 -1.38 8.31 29.08
C PRO A 318 -1.54 6.79 29.00
N LEU A 319 -2.02 6.30 27.84
CA LEU A 319 -2.32 4.90 27.59
C LEU A 319 -1.05 4.04 27.51
N SER A 320 -1.10 2.81 28.00
CA SER A 320 -0.12 1.78 27.61
C SER A 320 -0.41 1.33 26.17
N TYR A 321 0.56 0.70 25.51
CA TYR A 321 0.31 0.06 24.20
C TYR A 321 -0.83 -0.96 24.26
N ALA A 322 -0.94 -1.69 25.37
CA ALA A 322 -2.02 -2.65 25.57
C ALA A 322 -3.41 -1.97 25.65
N ASP A 323 -3.52 -0.82 26.30
CA ASP A 323 -4.78 -0.08 26.40
C ASP A 323 -5.12 0.65 25.10
N GLU A 324 -4.12 1.14 24.36
CA GLU A 324 -4.31 1.81 23.07
C GLU A 324 -4.96 0.87 22.03
N ALA A 325 -4.64 -0.42 22.05
CA ALA A 325 -5.13 -1.40 21.09
C ALA A 325 -6.63 -1.72 21.22
N LEU A 326 -7.25 -1.44 22.38
CA LEU A 326 -8.66 -1.72 22.65
C LEU A 326 -9.51 -0.44 22.60
N MET A 327 -10.44 -0.34 21.65
CA MET A 327 -11.31 0.84 21.51
C MET A 327 -12.54 0.78 22.41
N PHE A 328 -13.10 -0.40 22.69
CA PHE A 328 -14.35 -0.58 23.41
C PHE A 328 -14.24 -1.74 24.41
N ARG A 329 -14.85 -1.57 25.61
CA ARG A 329 -14.87 -2.62 26.65
C ARG A 329 -15.53 -3.92 26.19
N THR A 330 -16.48 -3.82 25.28
CA THR A 330 -17.18 -4.98 24.70
C THR A 330 -16.43 -5.62 23.53
N GLY A 331 -15.22 -5.16 23.22
CA GLY A 331 -14.40 -5.57 22.09
C GLY A 331 -14.53 -4.66 20.88
N ASN A 332 -13.52 -4.70 20.01
CA ASN A 332 -13.52 -3.97 18.74
C ASN A 332 -14.55 -4.57 17.77
N PRO A 333 -15.06 -3.80 16.78
CA PRO A 333 -16.08 -4.26 15.85
C PRO A 333 -15.62 -5.48 15.04
N ARG A 334 -16.55 -6.40 14.77
CA ARG A 334 -16.29 -7.60 13.97
C ARG A 334 -17.33 -7.72 12.85
N PRO A 335 -16.92 -8.18 11.66
CA PRO A 335 -17.88 -8.44 10.59
C PRO A 335 -18.84 -9.57 10.95
N VAL A 336 -20.02 -9.56 10.32
CA VAL A 336 -21.01 -10.62 10.48
C VAL A 336 -20.99 -11.55 9.27
N GLY A 337 -21.21 -12.84 9.52
CA GLY A 337 -21.27 -13.85 8.48
C GLY A 337 -19.94 -14.50 8.13
N SER A 338 -19.92 -15.22 7.03
CA SER A 338 -18.77 -15.90 6.45
C SER A 338 -18.03 -15.00 5.46
N ALA A 339 -16.89 -15.45 4.93
CA ALA A 339 -16.20 -14.77 3.83
C ALA A 339 -17.11 -14.57 2.61
N ASP A 340 -17.93 -15.55 2.27
CA ASP A 340 -18.89 -15.46 1.16
C ASP A 340 -19.96 -14.39 1.43
N ASP A 341 -20.43 -14.26 2.69
CA ASP A 341 -21.39 -13.22 3.08
C ASP A 341 -20.77 -11.82 2.98
N ILE A 342 -19.48 -11.67 3.36
CA ILE A 342 -18.73 -10.41 3.22
C ILE A 342 -18.59 -10.03 1.74
N LEU A 343 -18.20 -10.98 0.87
CA LEU A 343 -18.09 -10.75 -0.57
C LEU A 343 -19.45 -10.44 -1.22
N ALA A 344 -20.52 -11.12 -0.82
CA ALA A 344 -21.88 -10.81 -1.28
C ALA A 344 -22.34 -9.43 -0.86
N MET A 345 -21.98 -8.99 0.36
CA MET A 345 -22.24 -7.63 0.83
C MET A 345 -21.39 -6.61 0.06
N GLY A 346 -20.16 -6.95 -0.27
CA GLY A 346 -19.29 -6.15 -1.16
C GLY A 346 -19.93 -5.98 -2.54
N GLN A 347 -20.42 -7.07 -3.16
CA GLN A 347 -21.14 -6.99 -4.44
C GLN A 347 -22.35 -6.04 -4.36
N LYS A 348 -23.15 -6.14 -3.29
CA LYS A 348 -24.28 -5.23 -3.07
C LYS A 348 -23.82 -3.77 -2.94
N PHE A 349 -22.77 -3.51 -2.18
CA PHE A 349 -22.19 -2.17 -2.02
C PHE A 349 -21.80 -1.59 -3.38
N TYR A 350 -21.03 -2.32 -4.18
CA TYR A 350 -20.57 -1.86 -5.48
C TYR A 350 -21.70 -1.77 -6.52
N ASP A 351 -22.74 -2.62 -6.44
CA ASP A 351 -23.92 -2.52 -7.28
C ASP A 351 -24.75 -1.25 -7.00
N GLU A 352 -24.81 -0.81 -5.74
CA GLU A 352 -25.59 0.34 -5.31
C GLU A 352 -24.79 1.66 -5.33
N LEU A 353 -23.45 1.61 -5.41
CA LEU A 353 -22.60 2.80 -5.41
C LEU A 353 -22.61 3.51 -6.78
N SER A 354 -22.30 2.80 -7.87
CA SER A 354 -22.38 3.32 -9.23
C SER A 354 -22.44 2.21 -10.29
N PRO A 355 -22.87 2.52 -11.54
CA PRO A 355 -22.81 1.55 -12.65
C PRO A 355 -21.39 1.05 -12.93
N GLU A 356 -20.39 1.91 -12.82
CA GLU A 356 -18.98 1.55 -13.06
C GLU A 356 -18.47 0.56 -12.01
N THR A 357 -18.75 0.82 -10.73
CA THR A 357 -18.34 -0.08 -9.63
C THR A 357 -19.08 -1.40 -9.68
N SER A 358 -20.36 -1.41 -10.09
CA SER A 358 -21.13 -2.63 -10.33
C SER A 358 -20.49 -3.50 -11.42
N ALA A 359 -20.17 -2.91 -12.57
CA ALA A 359 -19.54 -3.62 -13.68
C ALA A 359 -18.15 -4.16 -13.29
N PHE A 360 -17.37 -3.35 -12.57
CA PHE A 360 -16.06 -3.74 -12.06
C PHE A 360 -16.14 -4.96 -11.13
N PHE A 361 -16.92 -4.86 -10.06
CA PHE A 361 -16.91 -5.91 -9.03
C PHE A 361 -17.54 -7.23 -9.54
N ARG A 362 -18.52 -7.15 -10.44
CA ARG A 362 -19.02 -8.33 -11.16
C ARG A 362 -17.93 -8.99 -12.00
N THR A 363 -17.09 -8.21 -12.69
CA THR A 363 -15.95 -8.75 -13.43
C THR A 363 -14.99 -9.49 -12.50
N MET A 364 -14.73 -8.94 -11.30
CA MET A 364 -13.88 -9.59 -10.30
C MET A 364 -14.47 -10.93 -9.82
N MET A 365 -15.78 -10.96 -9.52
CA MET A 365 -16.46 -12.16 -9.03
C MET A 365 -16.59 -13.23 -10.12
N ASP A 366 -17.04 -12.87 -11.31
CA ASP A 366 -17.23 -13.79 -12.43
C ASP A 366 -15.89 -14.39 -12.89
N GLY A 367 -14.83 -13.58 -12.96
CA GLY A 367 -13.48 -14.00 -13.30
C GLY A 367 -12.74 -14.73 -12.17
N LYS A 368 -13.33 -14.83 -10.98
CA LYS A 368 -12.63 -15.33 -9.77
C LYS A 368 -11.26 -14.66 -9.58
N LEU A 369 -11.26 -13.34 -9.68
CA LEU A 369 -10.07 -12.49 -9.60
C LEU A 369 -9.74 -12.06 -8.16
N LEU A 370 -10.27 -12.81 -7.17
CA LEU A 370 -10.00 -12.65 -5.76
C LEU A 370 -9.64 -14.01 -5.15
N ASP A 371 -8.53 -14.09 -4.44
CA ASP A 371 -8.19 -15.21 -3.57
C ASP A 371 -8.06 -14.67 -2.14
N VAL A 372 -9.14 -14.80 -1.35
CA VAL A 372 -9.25 -14.12 -0.05
C VAL A 372 -9.18 -15.05 1.15
N LEU A 373 -9.34 -16.37 0.98
CA LEU A 373 -9.37 -17.30 2.12
C LEU A 373 -7.95 -17.59 2.62
N SER A 374 -7.77 -17.56 3.94
CA SER A 374 -6.54 -18.03 4.56
C SER A 374 -6.46 -19.55 4.53
N THR A 375 -5.43 -20.10 3.87
CA THR A 375 -5.20 -21.54 3.74
C THR A 375 -3.77 -21.93 4.14
N PRO A 376 -3.54 -23.18 4.60
CA PRO A 376 -2.19 -23.63 4.93
C PRO A 376 -1.27 -23.59 3.69
N GLY A 377 -0.14 -22.92 3.82
CA GLY A 377 0.85 -22.76 2.74
C GLY A 377 0.67 -21.50 1.90
N LYS A 378 -0.37 -20.72 2.14
CA LYS A 378 -0.59 -19.41 1.52
C LYS A 378 0.37 -18.37 2.11
N ALA A 379 0.90 -17.46 1.30
CA ALA A 379 1.69 -16.33 1.77
C ALA A 379 0.85 -15.43 2.71
N SER A 380 1.50 -14.75 3.63
CA SER A 380 0.85 -13.76 4.52
C SER A 380 0.55 -12.46 3.78
N GLY A 381 -0.30 -11.61 4.37
CA GLY A 381 -0.62 -10.28 3.86
C GLY A 381 -1.78 -10.24 2.88
N GLY A 382 -1.90 -9.12 2.18
CA GLY A 382 -2.87 -8.83 1.14
C GLY A 382 -2.33 -7.80 0.16
N TYR A 383 -2.75 -7.87 -1.10
CA TYR A 383 -2.37 -6.91 -2.14
C TYR A 383 -3.33 -6.93 -3.32
N CYS A 384 -3.33 -5.82 -4.07
CA CYS A 384 -3.92 -5.74 -5.39
C CYS A 384 -2.83 -5.67 -6.46
N THR A 385 -3.01 -6.38 -7.57
CA THR A 385 -2.13 -6.35 -8.75
C THR A 385 -2.93 -6.33 -10.04
N SER A 386 -2.27 -6.32 -11.19
CA SER A 386 -2.91 -6.33 -12.52
C SER A 386 -2.38 -7.46 -13.40
N LEU A 387 -3.26 -7.94 -14.27
CA LEU A 387 -2.98 -8.88 -15.35
C LEU A 387 -3.20 -8.17 -16.69
N PRO A 388 -2.18 -7.47 -17.21
CA PRO A 388 -2.36 -6.51 -18.30
C PRO A 388 -2.84 -7.11 -19.62
N ASP A 389 -2.41 -8.32 -20.00
CA ASP A 389 -2.90 -8.98 -21.22
C ASP A 389 -4.41 -9.24 -21.19
N TYR A 390 -4.96 -9.36 -19.97
CA TYR A 390 -6.39 -9.59 -19.73
C TYR A 390 -7.15 -8.32 -19.36
N ASN A 391 -6.44 -7.20 -19.17
CA ASN A 391 -7.01 -5.92 -18.72
C ASN A 391 -7.82 -6.02 -17.43
N VAL A 392 -7.35 -6.80 -16.45
CA VAL A 392 -8.01 -6.98 -15.15
C VAL A 392 -7.05 -6.87 -13.99
N PRO A 393 -7.54 -6.41 -12.83
CA PRO A 393 -6.83 -6.55 -11.57
C PRO A 393 -7.04 -7.94 -10.95
N PHE A 394 -6.23 -8.24 -9.92
CA PHE A 394 -6.36 -9.40 -9.06
C PHE A 394 -6.14 -8.98 -7.60
N ILE A 395 -6.96 -9.52 -6.68
CA ILE A 395 -6.84 -9.28 -5.24
C ILE A 395 -6.43 -10.58 -4.54
N PHE A 396 -5.34 -10.51 -3.78
CA PHE A 396 -4.88 -11.55 -2.88
C PHE A 396 -5.09 -11.10 -1.43
N ALA A 397 -5.61 -11.98 -0.55
CA ALA A 397 -5.82 -11.66 0.86
C ALA A 397 -5.89 -12.90 1.74
N ASN A 398 -6.05 -12.70 3.06
CA ASN A 398 -6.12 -13.75 4.07
C ASN A 398 -7.22 -13.45 5.09
N PHE A 399 -8.48 -13.71 4.76
CA PHE A 399 -9.62 -13.49 5.65
C PHE A 399 -9.51 -14.32 6.93
N ASN A 400 -9.86 -13.69 8.05
CA ASN A 400 -9.64 -14.22 9.39
C ASN A 400 -10.76 -13.91 10.40
N GLY A 401 -11.87 -13.29 9.98
CA GLY A 401 -13.02 -12.93 10.82
C GLY A 401 -12.83 -11.62 11.60
N THR A 402 -11.91 -10.76 11.18
CA THR A 402 -11.69 -9.43 11.76
C THR A 402 -12.23 -8.33 10.85
N GLN A 403 -12.23 -7.09 11.34
CA GLN A 403 -12.54 -5.89 10.57
C GLN A 403 -11.72 -5.82 9.26
N GLY A 404 -10.47 -6.33 9.27
CA GLY A 404 -9.61 -6.38 8.10
C GLY A 404 -10.19 -7.11 6.90
N ASP A 405 -11.08 -8.09 7.09
CA ASP A 405 -11.74 -8.77 5.97
C ASP A 405 -12.64 -7.82 5.16
N VAL A 406 -13.31 -6.88 5.85
CA VAL A 406 -14.11 -5.83 5.19
C VAL A 406 -13.20 -4.78 4.56
N GLU A 407 -12.09 -4.44 5.22
CA GLU A 407 -11.09 -3.52 4.67
C GLU A 407 -10.52 -4.04 3.35
N VAL A 408 -10.27 -5.35 3.20
CA VAL A 408 -9.90 -5.93 1.89
C VAL A 408 -10.95 -5.64 0.82
N VAL A 409 -12.23 -5.83 1.12
CA VAL A 409 -13.30 -5.61 0.15
C VAL A 409 -13.49 -4.14 -0.21
N THR A 410 -13.02 -3.23 0.61
CA THR A 410 -13.12 -1.78 0.37
C THR A 410 -11.79 -1.17 -0.05
N HIS A 411 -10.70 -1.47 0.62
CA HIS A 411 -9.36 -0.96 0.35
C HIS A 411 -8.75 -1.56 -0.93
N GLU A 412 -8.52 -2.88 -0.94
CA GLU A 412 -7.88 -3.53 -2.10
C GLU A 412 -8.76 -3.43 -3.36
N ALA A 413 -10.09 -3.47 -3.19
CA ALA A 413 -10.98 -3.24 -4.31
C ALA A 413 -11.04 -1.77 -4.75
N GLY A 414 -10.66 -0.81 -3.90
CA GLY A 414 -10.43 0.58 -4.28
C GLY A 414 -9.26 0.72 -5.27
N HIS A 415 -8.13 0.07 -4.97
CA HIS A 415 -7.01 -0.06 -5.89
C HIS A 415 -7.41 -0.76 -7.19
N ALA A 416 -8.07 -1.91 -7.08
CA ALA A 416 -8.52 -2.70 -8.21
C ALA A 416 -9.47 -1.91 -9.12
N PHE A 417 -10.40 -1.14 -8.54
CA PHE A 417 -11.31 -0.29 -9.29
C PHE A 417 -10.56 0.81 -10.07
N ALA A 418 -9.59 1.47 -9.44
CA ALA A 418 -8.79 2.50 -10.10
C ALA A 418 -7.98 1.91 -11.27
N ALA A 419 -7.36 0.74 -11.09
CA ALA A 419 -6.65 0.03 -12.14
C ALA A 419 -7.58 -0.40 -13.27
N TRP A 420 -8.76 -0.94 -12.92
CA TRP A 420 -9.77 -1.36 -13.89
C TRP A 420 -10.31 -0.19 -14.72
N MET A 421 -10.50 0.99 -14.11
CA MET A 421 -10.90 2.21 -14.80
C MET A 421 -9.85 2.72 -15.81
N ASN A 422 -8.57 2.45 -15.55
CA ASN A 422 -7.45 2.93 -16.36
C ASN A 422 -6.72 1.81 -17.14
N ARG A 423 -7.30 0.61 -17.24
CA ARG A 423 -6.70 -0.60 -17.83
C ARG A 423 -6.32 -0.47 -19.31
N ASP A 424 -6.99 0.43 -20.04
CA ASP A 424 -6.76 0.69 -21.47
C ASP A 424 -5.73 1.82 -21.73
N ARG A 425 -5.07 2.33 -20.68
CA ARG A 425 -4.09 3.43 -20.81
C ARG A 425 -2.85 2.98 -21.59
N VAL A 426 -2.35 3.90 -22.40
CA VAL A 426 -1.08 3.78 -23.13
C VAL A 426 -0.27 5.05 -22.86
N PRO A 427 0.97 4.95 -22.42
CA PRO A 427 1.64 3.71 -21.98
C PRO A 427 0.96 3.15 -20.74
N MET A 428 1.12 1.84 -20.53
CA MET A 428 0.51 1.14 -19.41
C MET A 428 0.96 1.67 -18.03
N GLN A 429 2.12 2.29 -17.95
CA GLN A 429 2.58 3.00 -16.76
C GLN A 429 1.55 4.00 -16.23
N TYR A 430 0.63 4.48 -17.07
CA TYR A 430 -0.46 5.37 -16.69
C TYR A 430 -1.69 4.66 -16.14
N THR A 431 -1.69 3.33 -16.07
CA THR A 431 -2.71 2.58 -15.33
C THR A 431 -2.64 2.90 -13.83
N TRP A 432 -1.43 3.04 -13.31
CA TRP A 432 -1.16 3.31 -11.91
C TRP A 432 -0.48 4.69 -11.75
N PRO A 433 -1.00 5.58 -10.89
CA PRO A 433 -0.26 6.77 -10.46
C PRO A 433 0.87 6.42 -9.48
N THR A 434 1.52 7.44 -8.90
CA THR A 434 2.49 7.27 -7.81
C THR A 434 1.83 6.67 -6.56
N MET A 435 2.63 6.12 -5.65
CA MET A 435 2.14 5.31 -4.52
C MET A 435 1.17 6.07 -3.61
N GLU A 436 1.50 7.31 -3.23
CA GLU A 436 0.61 8.17 -2.45
C GLU A 436 -0.73 8.43 -3.16
N ALA A 437 -0.69 8.51 -4.48
CA ALA A 437 -1.90 8.70 -5.27
C ALA A 437 -2.72 7.40 -5.40
N CYS A 438 -2.07 6.23 -5.43
CA CYS A 438 -2.75 4.93 -5.39
C CYS A 438 -3.51 4.74 -4.08
N GLU A 439 -2.88 5.07 -2.95
CA GLU A 439 -3.49 4.92 -1.62
C GLU A 439 -4.70 5.85 -1.41
N CYS A 440 -4.77 6.98 -2.14
CA CYS A 440 -5.98 7.81 -2.13
C CYS A 440 -7.21 7.06 -2.65
N HIS A 441 -7.05 6.15 -3.63
CA HIS A 441 -8.18 5.38 -4.16
C HIS A 441 -8.71 4.38 -3.13
N SER A 442 -7.82 3.63 -2.52
CA SER A 442 -8.14 2.57 -1.56
C SER A 442 -8.76 3.12 -0.27
N MET A 443 -8.05 4.03 0.40
CA MET A 443 -8.48 4.62 1.67
C MET A 443 -9.77 5.44 1.54
N SER A 444 -10.02 6.08 0.40
CA SER A 444 -11.27 6.81 0.17
C SER A 444 -12.45 5.87 -0.04
N MET A 445 -12.26 4.74 -0.74
CA MET A 445 -13.30 3.75 -0.97
C MET A 445 -13.82 3.15 0.35
N GLU A 446 -12.98 3.02 1.37
CA GLU A 446 -13.38 2.60 2.72
C GLU A 446 -14.44 3.54 3.32
N PHE A 447 -14.31 4.85 3.14
CA PHE A 447 -15.31 5.83 3.61
C PHE A 447 -16.57 5.84 2.75
N PHE A 448 -16.47 5.63 1.45
CA PHE A 448 -17.65 5.47 0.58
C PHE A 448 -18.50 4.26 0.96
N ALA A 449 -17.91 3.23 1.58
CA ALA A 449 -18.62 2.04 2.04
C ALA A 449 -19.43 2.25 3.35
N TRP A 450 -19.26 3.36 4.07
CA TRP A 450 -19.94 3.61 5.37
C TRP A 450 -21.47 3.47 5.36
N PRO A 451 -22.22 3.87 4.32
CA PRO A 451 -23.66 3.65 4.27
C PRO A 451 -24.08 2.17 4.33
N TRP A 452 -23.17 1.25 4.03
CA TRP A 452 -23.42 -0.20 4.06
C TRP A 452 -22.83 -0.89 5.28
N ALA A 453 -22.31 -0.14 6.25
CA ALA A 453 -21.68 -0.70 7.45
C ALA A 453 -22.59 -1.65 8.24
N GLU A 454 -23.90 -1.41 8.29
CA GLU A 454 -24.87 -2.31 8.91
C GLU A 454 -24.90 -3.69 8.24
N GLY A 455 -24.68 -3.76 6.93
CA GLY A 455 -24.61 -5.03 6.19
C GLY A 455 -23.33 -5.81 6.51
N PHE A 456 -22.20 -5.12 6.75
CA PHE A 456 -20.94 -5.74 7.09
C PHE A 456 -20.79 -6.06 8.58
N PHE A 457 -21.25 -5.18 9.46
CA PHE A 457 -20.96 -5.23 10.91
C PHE A 457 -22.20 -5.43 11.78
N GLY A 458 -23.43 -5.44 11.21
CA GLY A 458 -24.66 -5.59 11.98
C GLY A 458 -24.77 -4.56 13.10
N ALA A 459 -24.91 -5.03 14.33
CA ALA A 459 -25.03 -4.18 15.53
C ALA A 459 -23.75 -3.37 15.83
N ASP A 460 -22.58 -3.81 15.35
CA ASP A 460 -21.31 -3.11 15.57
C ASP A 460 -21.03 -2.00 14.55
N ALA A 461 -21.97 -1.69 13.63
CA ALA A 461 -21.76 -0.68 12.59
C ALA A 461 -21.42 0.73 13.14
N ALA A 462 -22.02 1.13 14.25
CA ALA A 462 -21.69 2.40 14.90
C ALA A 462 -20.28 2.40 15.48
N LYS A 463 -19.87 1.29 16.13
CA LYS A 463 -18.50 1.11 16.62
C LYS A 463 -17.49 1.12 15.47
N PHE A 464 -17.82 0.47 14.34
CA PHE A 464 -16.96 0.49 13.14
C PHE A 464 -16.74 1.91 12.65
N ARG A 465 -17.79 2.70 12.39
CA ARG A 465 -17.64 4.07 11.90
C ARG A 465 -16.81 4.94 12.83
N TYR A 466 -17.04 4.81 14.16
CA TYR A 466 -16.26 5.54 15.16
C TYR A 466 -14.79 5.10 15.17
N SER A 467 -14.51 3.79 15.23
CA SER A 467 -13.15 3.29 15.28
C SER A 467 -12.39 3.52 13.98
N HIS A 468 -13.06 3.45 12.82
CA HIS A 468 -12.46 3.70 11.53
C HIS A 468 -11.99 5.17 11.40
N LEU A 469 -12.86 6.15 11.71
CA LEU A 469 -12.45 7.56 11.71
C LEU A 469 -11.37 7.84 12.76
N ALA A 470 -11.54 7.35 13.99
CA ALA A 470 -10.54 7.52 15.04
C ALA A 470 -9.19 6.88 14.65
N GLY A 471 -9.23 5.71 14.02
CA GLY A 471 -8.06 5.00 13.48
C GLY A 471 -7.34 5.82 12.42
N ALA A 472 -8.06 6.32 11.42
CA ALA A 472 -7.54 7.17 10.36
C ALA A 472 -6.83 8.43 10.91
N LEU A 473 -7.45 9.12 11.89
CA LEU A 473 -6.89 10.31 12.51
C LEU A 473 -5.67 10.02 13.40
N THR A 474 -5.64 8.90 14.11
CA THR A 474 -4.52 8.53 15.00
C THR A 474 -3.38 7.82 14.28
N PHE A 475 -3.62 7.28 13.08
CA PHE A 475 -2.61 6.67 12.24
C PHE A 475 -1.60 7.69 11.66
N ILE A 476 -2.09 8.84 11.17
CA ILE A 476 -1.23 9.84 10.51
C ILE A 476 -0.08 10.34 11.40
N PRO A 477 -0.27 10.67 12.69
CA PRO A 477 0.85 11.00 13.58
C PRO A 477 1.89 9.89 13.69
N TYR A 478 1.47 8.63 13.81
CA TYR A 478 2.38 7.49 13.85
C TYR A 478 3.18 7.35 12.55
N GLY A 479 2.51 7.35 11.40
CA GLY A 479 3.17 7.23 10.10
C GLY A 479 4.12 8.41 9.83
N THR A 480 3.77 9.60 10.29
CA THR A 480 4.62 10.78 10.24
C THR A 480 5.87 10.62 11.12
N ALA A 481 5.75 9.99 12.29
CA ALA A 481 6.90 9.66 13.14
C ALA A 481 7.85 8.65 12.45
N VAL A 482 7.29 7.64 11.77
CA VAL A 482 8.05 6.64 11.00
C VAL A 482 8.88 7.31 9.91
N ASP A 483 8.29 8.21 9.14
CA ASP A 483 9.00 8.93 8.08
C ASP A 483 10.08 9.88 8.66
N HIS A 484 9.75 10.63 9.71
CA HIS A 484 10.70 11.53 10.36
C HIS A 484 11.91 10.77 10.93
N PHE A 485 11.68 9.61 11.52
CA PHE A 485 12.75 8.73 12.01
C PHE A 485 13.68 8.30 10.86
N GLN A 486 13.14 7.92 9.71
CA GLN A 486 13.94 7.51 8.56
C GLN A 486 14.80 8.65 8.02
N HIS A 487 14.27 9.89 7.95
CA HIS A 487 15.08 11.05 7.59
C HIS A 487 16.26 11.24 8.54
N ILE A 488 16.01 11.16 9.86
CA ILE A 488 17.09 11.28 10.85
C ILE A 488 18.12 10.17 10.68
N ALA A 489 17.69 8.93 10.47
CA ALA A 489 18.59 7.79 10.33
C ALA A 489 19.49 7.89 9.08
N TYR A 490 18.92 8.34 7.93
CA TYR A 490 19.71 8.48 6.69
C TYR A 490 20.49 9.78 6.58
N GLU A 491 20.12 10.83 7.29
CA GLU A 491 20.91 12.07 7.40
C GLU A 491 22.05 11.96 8.41
N LYS A 492 21.95 11.02 9.34
CA LYS A 492 22.95 10.74 10.37
C LYS A 492 23.26 9.23 10.38
N PRO A 493 23.86 8.69 9.32
CA PRO A 493 24.07 7.24 9.19
C PRO A 493 24.94 6.64 10.32
N ASP A 494 25.80 7.43 10.94
CA ASP A 494 26.69 7.02 12.04
C ASP A 494 26.01 6.95 13.42
N LEU A 495 24.69 7.20 13.52
CA LEU A 495 23.98 6.99 14.79
C LEU A 495 24.09 5.53 15.22
N THR A 496 24.47 5.31 16.47
CA THR A 496 24.45 3.97 17.08
C THR A 496 23.02 3.48 17.25
N PRO A 497 22.78 2.16 17.37
CA PRO A 497 21.43 1.62 17.67
C PRO A 497 20.77 2.30 18.87
N ALA A 498 21.48 2.48 19.96
CA ALA A 498 20.96 3.17 21.16
C ALA A 498 20.54 4.63 20.88
N GLN A 499 21.28 5.34 20.02
CA GLN A 499 20.90 6.70 19.61
C GLN A 499 19.68 6.69 18.70
N ARG A 500 19.52 5.71 17.80
CA ARG A 500 18.31 5.53 16.98
C ARG A 500 17.09 5.26 17.87
N HIS A 501 17.19 4.39 18.88
CA HIS A 501 16.13 4.18 19.85
C HIS A 501 15.75 5.46 20.61
N ALA A 502 16.76 6.23 21.06
CA ALA A 502 16.50 7.49 21.73
C ALA A 502 15.78 8.52 20.83
N GLU A 503 16.16 8.60 19.54
CA GLU A 503 15.47 9.47 18.57
C GLU A 503 14.04 9.01 18.34
N TRP A 504 13.79 7.69 18.20
CA TRP A 504 12.44 7.18 18.07
C TRP A 504 11.57 7.51 19.29
N LYS A 505 12.10 7.26 20.51
CA LYS A 505 11.39 7.62 21.75
C LYS A 505 11.07 9.12 21.84
N ARG A 506 11.99 9.98 21.38
CA ARG A 506 11.78 11.43 21.30
C ARG A 506 10.66 11.77 20.31
N LEU A 507 10.62 11.12 19.15
CA LEU A 507 9.58 11.33 18.14
C LEU A 507 8.21 10.85 18.63
N LEU A 508 8.12 9.72 19.31
CA LEU A 508 6.87 9.28 19.94
C LEU A 508 6.34 10.34 20.91
N GLY A 509 7.21 10.98 21.69
CA GLY A 509 6.80 12.08 22.57
C GLY A 509 6.25 13.32 21.83
N ILE A 510 6.60 13.53 20.57
CA ILE A 510 6.08 14.62 19.73
C ILE A 510 4.77 14.25 19.05
N TYR A 511 4.75 13.06 18.38
CA TYR A 511 3.65 12.66 17.51
C TYR A 511 2.56 11.85 18.24
N MET A 512 2.91 11.15 19.32
CA MET A 512 2.03 10.28 20.09
C MET A 512 2.12 10.54 21.59
N PRO A 513 1.86 11.79 22.06
CA PRO A 513 2.02 12.16 23.48
C PRO A 513 1.07 11.41 24.42
N TRP A 514 0.08 10.72 23.89
CA TRP A 514 -0.86 9.85 24.62
C TRP A 514 -0.29 8.49 25.00
N LEU A 515 0.91 8.11 24.51
CA LEU A 515 1.55 6.84 24.85
C LEU A 515 2.42 6.96 26.10
N ARG A 516 2.26 6.00 27.01
CA ARG A 516 3.10 5.84 28.18
C ARG A 516 4.33 5.00 27.86
N LEU A 517 5.50 5.60 27.98
CA LEU A 517 6.80 4.99 27.69
C LEU A 517 7.60 4.81 28.99
N ASP A 518 7.08 4.01 29.90
CA ASP A 518 7.59 3.79 31.27
C ASP A 518 8.33 2.47 31.47
N GLY A 519 8.50 1.67 30.40
CA GLY A 519 9.20 0.38 30.44
C GLY A 519 8.34 -0.78 30.97
N ASP A 520 7.06 -0.58 31.30
CA ASP A 520 6.17 -1.66 31.79
C ASP A 520 5.99 -2.79 30.77
N ILE A 521 5.96 -2.44 29.48
CA ILE A 521 5.96 -3.40 28.36
C ILE A 521 7.35 -3.39 27.74
N PRO A 522 8.16 -4.46 27.83
CA PRO A 522 9.49 -4.51 27.19
C PRO A 522 9.43 -4.11 25.73
N PHE A 523 10.48 -3.47 25.19
CA PHE A 523 10.57 -2.99 23.83
C PHE A 523 9.62 -1.81 23.52
N TYR A 524 8.32 -1.98 23.70
CA TYR A 524 7.29 -0.95 23.43
C TYR A 524 7.36 0.20 24.42
N GLY A 525 7.31 -0.07 25.70
CA GLY A 525 7.40 0.92 26.77
C GLY A 525 8.80 1.55 26.88
N ASP A 526 9.83 0.88 26.36
CA ASP A 526 11.19 1.41 26.26
C ASP A 526 11.33 2.46 25.14
N GLY A 527 10.38 2.50 24.19
CA GLY A 527 10.41 3.38 23.02
C GLY A 527 11.31 2.84 21.91
N GLU A 528 11.27 1.54 21.66
CA GLU A 528 12.08 0.84 20.66
C GLU A 528 11.25 0.25 19.52
N SER A 529 9.93 0.49 19.53
CA SER A 529 8.93 -0.17 18.67
C SER A 529 9.06 0.08 17.17
N TRP A 530 9.94 0.97 16.71
CA TRP A 530 10.18 1.18 15.28
C TRP A 530 10.67 -0.09 14.57
N GLN A 531 11.36 -0.98 15.27
CA GLN A 531 11.94 -2.19 14.70
C GLN A 531 10.91 -3.26 14.30
N GLN A 532 9.68 -3.17 14.79
CA GLN A 532 8.59 -4.03 14.33
C GLN A 532 8.06 -3.63 12.95
N LYS A 533 8.32 -2.38 12.49
CA LYS A 533 7.79 -1.85 11.25
C LYS A 533 8.70 -2.25 10.08
N HIS A 534 8.26 -3.26 9.32
CA HIS A 534 9.07 -3.80 8.22
C HIS A 534 9.37 -2.76 7.13
N HIS A 535 8.49 -1.80 6.87
CA HIS A 535 8.72 -0.73 5.91
C HIS A 535 10.01 0.06 6.16
N ILE A 536 10.40 0.22 7.43
CA ILE A 536 11.66 0.90 7.78
C ILE A 536 12.87 0.11 7.24
N TYR A 537 12.78 -1.23 7.22
CA TYR A 537 13.82 -2.12 6.71
C TYR A 537 13.72 -2.31 5.20
N SER A 538 12.53 -2.60 4.67
CA SER A 538 12.32 -3.06 3.29
C SER A 538 11.95 -1.95 2.31
N SER A 539 11.26 -0.90 2.74
CA SER A 539 10.66 0.11 1.87
C SER A 539 10.87 1.54 2.39
N PRO A 540 12.14 2.01 2.41
CA PRO A 540 12.46 3.30 3.01
C PRO A 540 11.69 4.45 2.34
N PHE A 541 11.18 5.35 3.18
CA PHE A 541 10.38 6.53 2.80
C PHE A 541 8.99 6.26 2.23
N TYR A 542 8.55 5.00 2.12
CA TYR A 542 7.20 4.71 1.62
C TYR A 542 6.10 5.10 2.62
N TYR A 543 6.34 4.93 3.92
CA TYR A 543 5.28 5.00 4.94
C TYR A 543 4.55 6.34 5.02
N ILE A 544 5.18 7.44 4.58
CA ILE A 544 4.53 8.76 4.54
C ILE A 544 3.43 8.84 3.46
N ASP A 545 3.52 8.03 2.42
CA ASP A 545 2.58 8.03 1.30
C ASP A 545 1.17 7.65 1.80
N TYR A 546 1.08 6.73 2.76
CA TYR A 546 -0.17 6.43 3.47
C TYR A 546 -0.72 7.64 4.24
N CYS A 547 0.15 8.46 4.85
CA CYS A 547 -0.28 9.63 5.61
C CYS A 547 -0.83 10.74 4.70
N LEU A 548 -0.18 10.94 3.56
CA LEU A 548 -0.64 11.87 2.53
C LEU A 548 -1.99 11.42 1.98
N ALA A 549 -2.09 10.16 1.61
CA ALA A 549 -3.32 9.57 1.10
C ALA A 549 -4.46 9.56 2.13
N GLN A 550 -4.17 9.23 3.39
CA GLN A 550 -5.16 9.26 4.46
C GLN A 550 -5.69 10.69 4.70
N THR A 551 -4.85 11.71 4.52
CA THR A 551 -5.30 13.11 4.58
C THR A 551 -6.29 13.41 3.47
N VAL A 552 -6.02 13.00 2.24
CA VAL A 552 -6.93 13.15 1.09
C VAL A 552 -8.22 12.33 1.29
N SER A 553 -8.12 11.11 1.80
CA SER A 553 -9.30 10.29 2.06
C SER A 553 -10.21 10.88 3.15
N LEU A 554 -9.64 11.55 4.14
CA LEU A 554 -10.39 12.29 5.15
C LEU A 554 -11.05 13.56 4.55
N GLU A 555 -10.46 14.17 3.52
CA GLU A 555 -11.10 15.25 2.76
C GLU A 555 -12.34 14.70 2.01
N PHE A 556 -12.21 13.56 1.32
CA PHE A 556 -13.36 12.87 0.74
C PHE A 556 -14.41 12.50 1.79
N TRP A 557 -13.99 11.97 2.96
CA TRP A 557 -14.89 11.68 4.05
C TRP A 557 -15.68 12.93 4.49
N ALA A 558 -15.02 14.08 4.63
CA ALA A 558 -15.69 15.33 5.00
C ALA A 558 -16.69 15.79 3.92
N MET A 559 -16.36 15.61 2.64
CA MET A 559 -17.28 15.87 1.53
C MET A 559 -18.47 14.90 1.55
N ILE A 560 -18.26 13.61 1.83
CA ILE A 560 -19.31 12.58 1.94
C ILE A 560 -20.32 12.97 3.03
N GLN A 561 -19.87 13.56 4.16
CA GLN A 561 -20.78 14.01 5.23
C GLN A 561 -21.68 15.17 4.78
N GLN A 562 -21.31 15.92 3.75
CA GLN A 562 -22.08 17.04 3.22
C GLN A 562 -22.96 16.62 2.06
N ASP A 563 -22.38 16.02 1.04
CA ASP A 563 -23.05 15.52 -0.17
C ASP A 563 -22.25 14.34 -0.77
N ARG A 564 -22.76 13.14 -0.56
CA ARG A 564 -22.10 11.90 -1.02
C ARG A 564 -21.98 11.85 -2.57
N GLN A 565 -22.98 12.34 -3.30
CA GLN A 565 -22.92 12.30 -4.76
C GLN A 565 -21.85 13.25 -5.28
N ASN A 566 -21.78 14.46 -4.74
CA ASN A 566 -20.73 15.39 -5.08
C ASN A 566 -19.33 14.83 -4.74
N ALA A 567 -19.16 14.21 -3.57
CA ALA A 567 -17.90 13.54 -3.21
C ALA A 567 -17.54 12.43 -4.19
N TRP A 568 -18.52 11.64 -4.63
CA TRP A 568 -18.33 10.60 -5.64
C TRP A 568 -17.90 11.15 -6.99
N ASP A 569 -18.49 12.25 -7.43
CA ASP A 569 -18.11 12.91 -8.69
C ASP A 569 -16.66 13.41 -8.66
N HIS A 570 -16.20 13.96 -7.52
CA HIS A 570 -14.80 14.33 -7.29
C HIS A 570 -13.88 13.11 -7.27
N TYR A 571 -14.28 12.01 -6.59
CA TYR A 571 -13.54 10.76 -6.57
C TYR A 571 -13.39 10.16 -7.98
N MET A 572 -14.44 10.16 -8.77
CA MET A 572 -14.40 9.69 -10.16
C MET A 572 -13.56 10.61 -11.06
N ALA A 573 -13.59 11.92 -10.84
CA ALA A 573 -12.72 12.85 -11.53
C ALA A 573 -11.23 12.59 -11.20
N TYR A 574 -10.92 12.23 -9.95
CA TYR A 574 -9.59 11.80 -9.53
C TYR A 574 -9.20 10.47 -10.19
N THR A 575 -10.05 9.46 -10.07
CA THR A 575 -9.80 8.08 -10.53
C THR A 575 -9.61 7.99 -12.05
N ARG A 576 -10.40 8.72 -12.84
CA ARG A 576 -10.33 8.69 -14.31
C ARG A 576 -9.04 9.26 -14.89
N GLN A 577 -8.21 9.94 -14.10
CA GLN A 577 -6.93 10.47 -14.57
C GLN A 577 -5.84 9.37 -14.66
N GLY A 578 -5.94 8.31 -13.84
CA GLY A 578 -4.87 7.31 -13.73
C GLY A 578 -3.53 7.96 -13.37
N GLY A 579 -2.44 7.45 -13.91
CA GLY A 579 -1.08 7.97 -13.74
C GLY A 579 -0.66 9.05 -14.76
N THR A 580 -1.62 9.74 -15.42
CA THR A 580 -1.30 10.71 -16.48
C THR A 580 -0.82 12.07 -15.97
N LYS A 581 -0.93 12.31 -14.67
CA LYS A 581 -0.54 13.54 -13.98
C LYS A 581 0.22 13.24 -12.71
N VAL A 582 1.02 14.20 -12.26
CA VAL A 582 1.65 14.12 -10.94
C VAL A 582 0.59 14.27 -9.84
N PHE A 583 0.88 13.75 -8.64
CA PHE A 583 -0.06 13.69 -7.52
C PHE A 583 -0.76 15.03 -7.23
N THR A 584 -0.01 16.12 -7.13
CA THR A 584 -0.59 17.44 -6.84
C THR A 584 -1.50 17.97 -7.95
N GLU A 585 -1.26 17.59 -9.21
CA GLU A 585 -2.15 17.92 -10.32
C GLU A 585 -3.40 17.04 -10.35
N LEU A 586 -3.27 15.74 -10.00
CA LEU A 586 -4.43 14.83 -9.85
C LEU A 586 -5.43 15.40 -8.85
N LEU A 587 -4.95 15.84 -7.68
CA LEU A 587 -5.78 16.45 -6.64
C LEU A 587 -6.45 17.73 -7.14
N LYS A 588 -5.67 18.65 -7.68
CA LYS A 588 -6.18 19.93 -8.20
C LYS A 588 -7.25 19.74 -9.28
N ASN A 589 -7.03 18.82 -10.22
CA ASN A 589 -7.99 18.55 -11.30
C ASN A 589 -9.28 17.92 -10.78
N ALA A 590 -9.20 17.21 -9.66
CA ALA A 590 -10.35 16.65 -8.95
C ALA A 590 -11.00 17.63 -7.97
N GLY A 591 -10.50 18.86 -7.84
CA GLY A 591 -11.05 19.87 -6.93
C GLY A 591 -10.74 19.61 -5.46
N LEU A 592 -9.64 18.91 -5.16
CA LEU A 592 -9.16 18.60 -3.82
C LEU A 592 -8.01 19.52 -3.42
N GLU A 593 -7.84 19.73 -2.11
CA GLU A 593 -6.69 20.43 -1.58
C GLU A 593 -5.46 19.52 -1.50
N SER A 594 -4.27 20.10 -1.61
CA SER A 594 -3.04 19.33 -1.45
C SER A 594 -2.73 19.11 0.04
N PRO A 595 -2.33 17.90 0.48
CA PRO A 595 -1.91 17.67 1.86
C PRO A 595 -0.67 18.48 2.27
N PHE A 596 0.06 19.06 1.32
CA PHE A 596 1.18 19.96 1.57
C PHE A 596 0.75 21.39 1.91
N GLU A 597 -0.54 21.72 1.73
CA GLU A 597 -1.12 22.99 2.12
C GLU A 597 -1.67 22.88 3.54
N GLU A 598 -1.26 23.82 4.41
CA GLU A 598 -1.63 23.82 5.85
C GLU A 598 -3.17 23.81 6.06
N ASN A 599 -3.91 24.40 5.12
CA ASN A 599 -5.37 24.49 5.20
C ASN A 599 -6.05 23.13 5.08
N CYS A 600 -5.52 22.19 4.29
CA CYS A 600 -6.08 20.86 4.09
C CYS A 600 -6.25 20.13 5.44
N LEU A 601 -5.16 19.92 6.18
CA LEU A 601 -5.20 19.26 7.50
C LEU A 601 -6.05 20.02 8.52
N ARG A 602 -6.02 21.36 8.52
CA ARG A 602 -6.85 22.16 9.42
C ARG A 602 -8.34 21.89 9.19
N THR A 603 -8.78 21.96 7.94
CA THR A 603 -10.19 21.75 7.56
C THR A 603 -10.67 20.33 7.90
N VAL A 604 -9.84 19.35 7.59
CA VAL A 604 -10.11 17.92 7.92
C VAL A 604 -10.25 17.74 9.45
N CYS A 605 -9.32 18.29 10.23
CA CYS A 605 -9.36 18.17 11.69
C CYS A 605 -10.59 18.86 12.31
N GLU A 606 -11.00 20.03 11.77
CA GLU A 606 -12.21 20.72 12.20
C GLU A 606 -13.46 19.89 11.90
N ALA A 607 -13.57 19.33 10.67
CA ALA A 607 -14.71 18.49 10.29
C ALA A 607 -14.79 17.22 11.15
N ALA A 608 -13.67 16.52 11.32
CA ALA A 608 -13.59 15.30 12.11
C ALA A 608 -13.87 15.56 13.61
N GLY A 609 -13.32 16.65 14.16
CA GLY A 609 -13.58 17.07 15.52
C GLY A 609 -15.07 17.33 15.77
N ASN A 610 -15.72 18.06 14.88
CA ASN A 610 -17.16 18.34 14.97
C ASN A 610 -18.00 17.05 14.88
N TRP A 611 -17.63 16.11 14.02
CA TRP A 611 -18.35 14.83 13.90
C TRP A 611 -18.21 14.00 15.18
N LEU A 612 -17.00 13.89 15.74
CA LEU A 612 -16.73 13.15 16.98
C LEU A 612 -17.46 13.76 18.18
N ASP A 613 -17.52 15.08 18.26
CA ASP A 613 -18.22 15.80 19.36
C ASP A 613 -19.74 15.61 19.32
N ASN A 614 -20.31 15.34 18.14
CA ASN A 614 -21.74 15.11 17.94
C ASN A 614 -22.10 13.62 17.83
N PHE A 615 -21.12 12.71 17.93
CA PHE A 615 -21.39 11.28 17.83
C PHE A 615 -22.14 10.75 19.06
N ASP A 616 -23.17 9.94 18.84
CA ASP A 616 -23.92 9.31 19.94
C ASP A 616 -23.09 8.19 20.59
N LEU A 617 -22.39 8.54 21.67
CA LEU A 617 -21.57 7.59 22.42
C LEU A 617 -22.38 6.45 23.06
N SER A 618 -23.71 6.59 23.21
CA SER A 618 -24.57 5.51 23.74
C SER A 618 -24.66 4.32 22.79
N ALA A 619 -24.37 4.53 21.50
CA ALA A 619 -24.29 3.49 20.48
C ALA A 619 -23.01 2.63 20.56
N LEU A 620 -22.07 2.97 21.45
CA LEU A 620 -20.77 2.27 21.58
C LEU A 620 -20.72 1.22 22.71
N HIS A 621 -21.84 0.92 23.34
CA HIS A 621 -21.93 0.01 24.51
C HIS A 621 -22.25 -1.41 24.11
#